data_2a19817387c83259a2daa2077c5b89e6
#
_entry.id   2a19817387c83259a2daa2077c5b89e6
#
_cell.length_a   1.000
_cell.length_b   1.000
_cell.length_c   1.000
_cell.angle_alpha   90.00
_cell.angle_beta   90.00
_cell.angle_gamma   90.00
#
_symmetry.space_group_name_H-M   'P 1'
#
loop_
_entity.id
_entity.type
_entity.pdbx_description
1 polymer ?
#
loop_
_entity_poly.entity_id
_entity_poly.type
_entity_poly.pdbx_seq_one_letter_code
_entity_poly.pdbx_strand_id
1 'polypeptide(L)'
;DIYTPNLDRLAEQGMRFENFFCASPVCSPARASILTGRIPSQHGVHDWIRCGSLEREALGELKDHPYFANEDQPVRYLDGMTAYTDLLFENGYVCALSGKWHLGDSMKPQHGFTDWFTIGRGGCLYMQPDVIEDGKLRLESRYVTDLITEHALDALDRYAESEAPFYISVHYTAPHDPWDADQHPPEFLKLYENCEFTATPDEPLHPDRIPTAPGGTGEERKRLLRGYYAAVSAMDAGVGRLLERLRELGKSEDTLVIFTSDNGMNMGHHGIWGKGNGTFPFNLYDTAVKVPFIACYPGVIPSGRVTQSMCSHYDIIQTLKELLELDGELPEGLPGKSFAPVLKGETETDNHVVILDEYGSSRMIRNRVWKYIHRYPYGPDELYHLEEDPEEKENLYGRSEYEDVRCTLFDKLQKWYVRYADPAVDGTREAVTGMGQLRRPGIYSGGRQVYARTTKYQK
;
A
#
# COMPACT_ATOMS: atom_id res chain seq x y z
N ASP A 1 7.67 -16.81 12.40
CA ASP A 1 8.26 -15.95 13.45
C ASP A 1 7.30 -14.86 13.94
N ILE A 2 6.44 -14.31 13.09
CA ILE A 2 5.45 -13.26 13.47
C ILE A 2 4.22 -13.90 14.12
N TYR A 3 3.73 -13.28 15.20
CA TYR A 3 2.56 -13.72 15.93
C TYR A 3 1.32 -12.91 15.50
N THR A 4 0.43 -13.54 14.72
CA THR A 4 -0.76 -12.93 14.09
C THR A 4 -2.01 -13.83 14.17
N PRO A 5 -2.42 -14.24 15.40
CA PRO A 5 -3.47 -15.26 15.56
C PRO A 5 -4.85 -14.82 15.00
N ASN A 6 -5.12 -13.52 14.91
CA ASN A 6 -6.41 -13.04 14.42
C ASN A 6 -6.45 -13.02 12.88
N LEU A 7 -5.36 -12.62 12.23
CA LEU A 7 -5.21 -12.71 10.78
C LEU A 7 -5.13 -14.18 10.31
N ASP A 8 -4.46 -15.04 11.06
CA ASP A 8 -4.41 -16.48 10.79
C ASP A 8 -5.82 -17.07 10.80
N ARG A 9 -6.63 -16.75 11.83
CA ARG A 9 -8.04 -17.16 11.91
C ARG A 9 -8.89 -16.58 10.76
N LEU A 10 -8.67 -15.32 10.38
CA LEU A 10 -9.35 -14.71 9.25
C LEU A 10 -9.03 -15.47 7.95
N ALA A 11 -7.79 -15.90 7.76
CA ALA A 11 -7.37 -16.70 6.62
C ALA A 11 -7.98 -18.10 6.62
N GLU A 12 -8.12 -18.73 7.80
CA GLU A 12 -8.79 -20.02 7.96
C GLU A 12 -10.29 -19.93 7.66
N GLN A 13 -10.92 -18.80 7.95
CA GLN A 13 -12.35 -18.56 7.73
C GLN A 13 -12.68 -18.04 6.32
N GLY A 14 -11.67 -17.62 5.57
CA GLY A 14 -11.82 -17.03 4.26
C GLY A 14 -10.90 -17.63 3.21
N MET A 15 -10.47 -16.79 2.29
CA MET A 15 -9.54 -17.12 1.20
C MET A 15 -8.28 -16.24 1.29
N ARG A 16 -7.10 -16.87 1.20
CA ARG A 16 -5.80 -16.21 1.16
C ARG A 16 -5.20 -16.30 -0.24
N PHE A 17 -4.70 -15.19 -0.75
CA PHE A 17 -3.99 -15.13 -2.02
C PHE A 17 -2.48 -15.25 -1.81
N GLU A 18 -1.85 -16.19 -2.53
CA GLU A 18 -0.38 -16.29 -2.55
C GLU A 18 0.28 -15.24 -3.44
N ASN A 19 -0.46 -14.71 -4.41
CA ASN A 19 0.09 -13.83 -5.45
C ASN A 19 -0.79 -12.60 -5.65
N PHE A 20 -0.80 -11.71 -4.66
CA PHE A 20 -1.43 -10.39 -4.78
C PHE A 20 -0.35 -9.30 -4.79
N PHE A 21 -0.50 -8.30 -5.66
CA PHE A 21 0.53 -7.31 -5.92
C PHE A 21 0.02 -5.88 -5.77
N CYS A 22 0.90 -4.99 -5.31
CA CYS A 22 0.63 -3.56 -5.44
C CYS A 22 0.80 -3.10 -6.90
N ALA A 23 0.32 -1.92 -7.21
CA ALA A 23 0.51 -1.30 -8.53
C ALA A 23 1.74 -0.38 -8.56
N SER A 24 2.31 -0.12 -7.38
CA SER A 24 3.54 0.63 -7.17
C SER A 24 4.08 0.35 -5.76
N PRO A 25 5.38 0.10 -5.59
CA PRO A 25 5.94 -0.33 -4.30
C PRO A 25 6.21 0.84 -3.34
N VAL A 26 5.25 1.79 -3.26
CA VAL A 26 5.29 2.91 -2.30
C VAL A 26 3.88 3.42 -1.99
N CYS A 27 3.68 3.97 -0.78
CA CYS A 27 2.37 4.23 -0.17
C CYS A 27 1.37 4.98 -1.07
N SER A 28 1.63 6.24 -1.41
CA SER A 28 0.62 7.11 -2.05
C SER A 28 0.22 6.62 -3.45
N PRO A 29 1.13 6.23 -4.35
CA PRO A 29 0.74 5.65 -5.63
C PRO A 29 -0.10 4.37 -5.47
N ALA A 30 0.31 3.46 -4.59
CA ALA A 30 -0.43 2.23 -4.33
C ALA A 30 -1.85 2.50 -3.79
N ARG A 31 -1.99 3.43 -2.84
CA ARG A 31 -3.30 3.84 -2.29
C ARG A 31 -4.21 4.45 -3.34
N ALA A 32 -3.65 5.30 -4.22
CA ALA A 32 -4.38 5.86 -5.35
C ALA A 32 -4.89 4.75 -6.29
N SER A 33 -4.05 3.74 -6.56
CA SER A 33 -4.42 2.60 -7.39
C SER A 33 -5.49 1.71 -6.75
N ILE A 34 -5.40 1.43 -5.43
CA ILE A 34 -6.43 0.69 -4.68
C ILE A 34 -7.80 1.38 -4.83
N LEU A 35 -7.85 2.70 -4.60
CA LEU A 35 -9.10 3.43 -4.63
C LEU A 35 -9.71 3.54 -6.02
N THR A 36 -8.88 3.83 -7.05
CA THR A 36 -9.35 4.26 -8.38
C THR A 36 -9.27 3.19 -9.46
N GLY A 37 -8.60 2.05 -9.21
CA GLY A 37 -8.31 1.05 -10.25
C GLY A 37 -7.35 1.54 -11.34
N ARG A 38 -6.74 2.71 -11.16
CA ARG A 38 -5.79 3.33 -12.08
C ARG A 38 -4.35 3.01 -11.70
N ILE A 39 -3.44 3.10 -12.66
CA ILE A 39 -1.99 3.01 -12.41
C ILE A 39 -1.39 4.41 -12.19
N PRO A 40 -0.17 4.53 -11.62
CA PRO A 40 0.51 5.81 -11.45
C PRO A 40 0.55 6.68 -12.71
N SER A 41 0.82 6.09 -13.87
CA SER A 41 0.77 6.78 -15.17
C SER A 41 -0.65 7.11 -15.67
N GLN A 42 -1.67 6.98 -14.84
CA GLN A 42 -3.05 7.46 -15.09
C GLN A 42 -3.52 8.43 -14.03
N HIS A 43 -3.21 8.20 -12.75
CA HIS A 43 -3.65 9.09 -11.66
C HIS A 43 -2.61 10.18 -11.30
N GLY A 44 -1.37 10.09 -11.81
CA GLY A 44 -0.35 11.13 -11.60
C GLY A 44 0.25 11.18 -10.19
N VAL A 45 -0.01 10.20 -9.35
CA VAL A 45 0.69 10.04 -8.06
C VAL A 45 1.82 9.04 -8.27
N HIS A 46 3.06 9.53 -8.37
CA HIS A 46 4.22 8.73 -8.75
C HIS A 46 5.20 8.50 -7.61
N ASP A 47 5.08 9.26 -6.52
CA ASP A 47 5.94 9.13 -5.34
C ASP A 47 5.09 9.33 -4.08
N TRP A 48 5.64 8.99 -2.90
CA TRP A 48 4.94 9.29 -1.66
C TRP A 48 4.71 10.80 -1.53
N ILE A 49 3.51 11.18 -1.10
CA ILE A 49 3.12 12.56 -0.98
C ILE A 49 3.83 13.17 0.25
N ARG A 50 4.68 14.16 -0.01
CA ARG A 50 5.51 14.80 1.00
C ARG A 50 4.87 16.03 1.62
N CYS A 51 3.97 16.70 0.90
CA CYS A 51 3.27 17.89 1.35
C CYS A 51 1.92 18.01 0.63
N GLY A 52 1.10 18.98 1.08
CA GLY A 52 -0.26 19.16 0.57
C GLY A 52 -1.29 18.33 1.32
N SER A 53 -0.94 17.85 2.50
CA SER A 53 -1.86 17.14 3.40
C SER A 53 -2.58 18.09 4.35
N LEU A 54 -1.94 19.18 4.76
CA LEU A 54 -2.41 20.10 5.80
C LEU A 54 -2.42 21.55 5.31
N GLU A 55 -3.39 22.30 5.78
CA GLU A 55 -3.41 23.76 5.64
C GLU A 55 -2.51 24.39 6.69
N ARG A 56 -1.60 25.29 6.29
CA ARG A 56 -0.60 25.88 7.18
C ARG A 56 -1.22 26.62 8.36
N GLU A 57 -2.33 27.31 8.13
CA GLU A 57 -3.07 28.02 9.16
C GLU A 57 -3.67 27.08 10.22
N ALA A 58 -4.04 25.87 9.82
CA ALA A 58 -4.59 24.86 10.73
C ALA A 58 -3.53 24.25 11.67
N LEU A 59 -2.24 24.43 11.38
CA LEU A 59 -1.14 23.94 12.21
C LEU A 59 -1.00 24.71 13.54
N GLY A 60 -1.55 25.94 13.66
CA GLY A 60 -1.46 26.73 14.86
C GLY A 60 -0.03 26.92 15.36
N GLU A 61 0.25 26.49 16.59
CA GLU A 61 1.60 26.55 17.20
C GLU A 61 2.59 25.57 16.53
N LEU A 62 2.12 24.54 15.84
CA LEU A 62 2.94 23.54 15.16
C LEU A 62 3.49 24.05 13.81
N LYS A 63 3.06 25.21 13.32
CA LYS A 63 3.46 25.76 11.99
C LYS A 63 4.97 25.90 11.79
N ASP A 64 5.71 26.14 12.88
CA ASP A 64 7.16 26.33 12.87
C ASP A 64 7.92 25.04 13.26
N HIS A 65 7.19 23.95 13.54
CA HIS A 65 7.81 22.67 13.82
C HIS A 65 8.41 22.08 12.53
N PRO A 66 9.69 21.63 12.53
CA PRO A 66 10.37 21.13 11.31
C PRO A 66 9.63 20.02 10.59
N TYR A 67 8.86 19.24 11.32
CA TYR A 67 8.06 18.12 10.81
C TYR A 67 6.98 18.59 9.81
N PHE A 68 6.44 19.81 9.94
CA PHE A 68 5.41 20.40 9.10
C PHE A 68 5.93 21.48 8.14
N ALA A 69 7.25 21.67 8.07
CA ALA A 69 7.87 22.74 7.31
C ALA A 69 7.50 22.81 5.82
N ASN A 70 7.08 21.67 5.23
CA ASN A 70 6.70 21.60 3.82
C ASN A 70 5.18 21.74 3.58
N GLU A 71 4.38 21.80 4.64
CA GLU A 71 2.93 21.99 4.51
C GLU A 71 2.62 23.47 4.24
N ASP A 72 1.75 23.72 3.28
CA ASP A 72 1.34 25.06 2.85
C ASP A 72 -0.16 25.07 2.56
N GLN A 73 -0.58 24.51 1.44
CA GLN A 73 -1.97 24.37 1.03
C GLN A 73 -2.31 22.90 0.76
N PRO A 74 -3.49 22.44 1.19
CA PRO A 74 -3.94 21.08 0.87
C PRO A 74 -4.08 20.88 -0.63
N VAL A 75 -3.72 19.69 -1.08
CA VAL A 75 -3.84 19.29 -2.49
C VAL A 75 -4.69 18.03 -2.55
N ARG A 76 -5.76 18.05 -3.34
CA ARG A 76 -6.55 16.85 -3.62
C ARG A 76 -5.98 16.16 -4.85
N TYR A 77 -5.18 15.12 -4.63
CA TYR A 77 -4.45 14.46 -5.71
C TYR A 77 -5.38 13.66 -6.63
N LEU A 78 -6.50 13.15 -6.13
CA LEU A 78 -7.45 12.34 -6.87
C LEU A 78 -8.68 13.14 -7.39
N ASP A 79 -8.66 14.47 -7.32
CA ASP A 79 -9.76 15.29 -7.83
C ASP A 79 -10.10 14.95 -9.29
N GLY A 80 -11.38 14.72 -9.56
CA GLY A 80 -11.91 14.36 -10.87
C GLY A 80 -11.78 12.87 -11.21
N MET A 81 -11.36 12.03 -10.27
CA MET A 81 -11.30 10.58 -10.41
C MET A 81 -12.40 9.91 -9.57
N THR A 82 -12.97 8.84 -10.10
CA THR A 82 -13.90 7.99 -9.36
C THR A 82 -13.12 6.98 -8.54
N ALA A 83 -13.40 6.89 -7.25
CA ALA A 83 -12.93 5.85 -6.36
C ALA A 83 -14.03 4.79 -6.14
N TYR A 84 -13.67 3.56 -5.74
CA TYR A 84 -14.70 2.57 -5.41
C TYR A 84 -15.56 3.01 -4.21
N THR A 85 -15.04 3.86 -3.35
CA THR A 85 -15.77 4.44 -2.22
C THR A 85 -16.82 5.46 -2.66
N ASP A 86 -16.61 6.15 -3.79
CA ASP A 86 -17.66 6.98 -4.40
C ASP A 86 -18.82 6.09 -4.87
N LEU A 87 -18.53 4.95 -5.52
CA LEU A 87 -19.57 3.99 -5.91
C LEU A 87 -20.33 3.42 -4.71
N LEU A 88 -19.63 3.05 -3.63
CA LEU A 88 -20.28 2.60 -2.42
C LEU A 88 -21.25 3.65 -1.86
N PHE A 89 -20.79 4.91 -1.76
CA PHE A 89 -21.60 6.01 -1.28
C PHE A 89 -22.85 6.25 -2.17
N GLU A 90 -22.67 6.23 -3.49
CA GLU A 90 -23.76 6.35 -4.47
C GLU A 90 -24.77 5.20 -4.39
N ASN A 91 -24.33 4.01 -3.92
CA ASN A 91 -25.18 2.85 -3.62
C ASN A 91 -25.73 2.84 -2.19
N GLY A 92 -25.68 3.95 -1.48
CA GLY A 92 -26.31 4.14 -0.18
C GLY A 92 -25.50 3.66 1.02
N TYR A 93 -24.24 3.29 0.84
CA TYR A 93 -23.36 2.95 1.95
C TYR A 93 -22.99 4.18 2.76
N VAL A 94 -22.94 4.03 4.09
CA VAL A 94 -22.25 4.99 4.95
C VAL A 94 -20.78 4.59 5.03
N CYS A 95 -19.87 5.54 4.76
CA CYS A 95 -18.46 5.25 4.61
C CYS A 95 -17.61 5.97 5.65
N ALA A 96 -16.81 5.21 6.42
CA ALA A 96 -15.85 5.72 7.38
C ALA A 96 -14.40 5.42 6.97
N LEU A 97 -13.51 6.38 7.22
CA LEU A 97 -12.08 6.19 7.22
C LEU A 97 -11.53 6.31 8.64
N SER A 98 -10.78 5.33 9.08
CA SER A 98 -9.99 5.41 10.31
C SER A 98 -8.51 5.13 10.01
N GLY A 99 -7.64 6.12 10.14
CA GLY A 99 -6.19 6.00 10.02
C GLY A 99 -5.60 6.73 8.82
N LYS A 100 -4.58 6.16 8.20
CA LYS A 100 -3.77 6.83 7.17
C LYS A 100 -4.53 7.10 5.87
N TRP A 101 -4.66 8.38 5.48
CA TRP A 101 -5.12 8.77 4.13
C TRP A 101 -3.97 8.82 3.11
N HIS A 102 -3.06 9.74 3.29
CA HIS A 102 -1.84 9.93 2.49
C HIS A 102 -2.06 10.18 0.98
N LEU A 103 -3.17 10.83 0.64
CA LEU A 103 -3.49 11.23 -0.74
C LEU A 103 -3.79 12.73 -0.85
N GLY A 104 -3.10 13.52 -0.04
CA GLY A 104 -3.26 14.97 0.08
C GLY A 104 -4.30 15.34 1.12
N ASP A 105 -4.91 16.48 1.02
CA ASP A 105 -5.89 17.09 1.95
C ASP A 105 -6.45 16.12 3.01
N SER A 106 -5.73 15.97 4.13
CA SER A 106 -6.15 15.08 5.23
C SER A 106 -7.20 15.74 6.15
N MET A 107 -7.47 17.03 5.96
CA MET A 107 -8.34 17.81 6.84
C MET A 107 -9.83 17.52 6.62
N LYS A 108 -10.20 17.00 5.44
CA LYS A 108 -11.62 16.88 5.05
C LYS A 108 -11.90 15.53 4.40
N PRO A 109 -13.07 14.94 4.65
CA PRO A 109 -13.54 13.76 3.94
C PRO A 109 -13.54 13.96 2.43
N GLN A 110 -13.24 12.89 1.69
CA GLN A 110 -13.16 12.85 0.23
C GLN A 110 -13.70 11.51 -0.26
N HIS A 111 -14.04 11.41 -1.53
CA HIS A 111 -14.37 10.16 -2.22
C HIS A 111 -15.40 9.28 -1.47
N GLY A 112 -16.58 9.83 -1.22
CA GLY A 112 -17.68 9.10 -0.59
C GLY A 112 -17.56 8.88 0.91
N PHE A 113 -16.40 9.14 1.52
CA PHE A 113 -16.25 9.09 2.97
C PHE A 113 -17.00 10.23 3.64
N THR A 114 -17.75 9.92 4.71
CA THR A 114 -18.52 10.87 5.51
C THR A 114 -18.09 10.91 6.97
N ASP A 115 -17.45 9.87 7.46
CA ASP A 115 -16.84 9.77 8.77
C ASP A 115 -15.31 9.69 8.60
N TRP A 116 -14.57 10.53 9.36
CA TRP A 116 -13.20 10.80 8.99
C TRP A 116 -12.31 11.01 10.22
N PHE A 117 -11.51 9.99 10.50
CA PHE A 117 -10.42 10.07 11.45
C PHE A 117 -9.13 9.71 10.73
N THR A 118 -8.14 10.60 10.69
CA THR A 118 -6.91 10.33 9.96
C THR A 118 -5.68 10.83 10.69
N ILE A 119 -4.53 10.21 10.40
CA ILE A 119 -3.23 10.81 10.74
C ILE A 119 -2.96 11.97 9.80
N GLY A 120 -2.24 13.00 10.27
CA GLY A 120 -2.06 14.24 9.52
C GLY A 120 -1.37 14.06 8.18
N ARG A 121 -0.44 13.10 8.07
CA ARG A 121 0.38 12.87 6.86
C ARG A 121 0.58 11.38 6.58
N GLY A 122 1.64 11.04 5.83
CA GLY A 122 1.93 9.67 5.40
C GLY A 122 2.55 8.75 6.45
N GLY A 123 2.99 9.28 7.57
CA GLY A 123 3.54 8.57 8.72
C GLY A 123 3.51 9.44 9.95
N CYS A 124 3.56 8.85 11.11
CA CYS A 124 3.59 9.52 12.42
C CYS A 124 4.41 8.71 13.42
N LEU A 125 4.71 9.30 14.55
CA LEU A 125 5.18 8.55 15.71
C LEU A 125 4.04 7.68 16.25
N TYR A 126 4.36 6.48 16.74
CA TYR A 126 3.32 5.59 17.28
C TYR A 126 2.77 6.08 18.62
N MET A 127 3.64 6.66 19.47
CA MET A 127 3.27 7.10 20.84
C MET A 127 2.94 8.58 20.95
N GLN A 128 3.13 9.36 19.89
CA GLN A 128 2.76 10.78 19.81
C GLN A 128 2.30 11.12 18.39
N PRO A 129 1.23 10.47 17.91
CA PRO A 129 0.75 10.73 16.56
C PRO A 129 0.11 12.11 16.44
N ASP A 130 0.29 12.69 15.26
CA ASP A 130 -0.53 13.79 14.77
C ASP A 130 -1.79 13.21 14.11
N VAL A 131 -2.96 13.54 14.68
CA VAL A 131 -4.25 13.03 14.20
C VAL A 131 -5.19 14.17 13.86
N ILE A 132 -6.11 13.90 12.94
CA ILE A 132 -7.17 14.81 12.52
C ILE A 132 -8.51 14.17 12.82
N GLU A 133 -9.31 14.87 13.57
CA GLU A 133 -10.70 14.54 13.88
C GLU A 133 -11.53 15.82 13.83
N ASP A 134 -12.73 15.76 13.25
CA ASP A 134 -13.60 16.92 13.04
C ASP A 134 -12.89 18.12 12.37
N GLY A 135 -11.98 17.85 11.44
CA GLY A 135 -11.20 18.86 10.73
C GLY A 135 -10.16 19.60 11.60
N LYS A 136 -9.81 19.07 12.76
CA LYS A 136 -8.82 19.65 13.67
C LYS A 136 -7.63 18.75 13.86
N LEU A 137 -6.44 19.29 13.64
CA LEU A 137 -5.18 18.63 13.95
C LEU A 137 -4.90 18.70 15.44
N ARG A 138 -4.50 17.57 16.02
CA ARG A 138 -4.02 17.50 17.41
C ARG A 138 -2.91 16.45 17.54
N LEU A 139 -2.05 16.63 18.54
CA LEU A 139 -1.10 15.62 18.97
C LEU A 139 -1.75 14.79 20.08
N GLU A 140 -1.70 13.48 19.92
CA GLU A 140 -2.19 12.53 20.90
C GLU A 140 -1.04 11.93 21.70
N SER A 141 -1.32 11.49 22.93
CA SER A 141 -0.32 10.81 23.78
C SER A 141 -0.50 9.29 23.83
N ARG A 142 -1.45 8.76 23.09
CA ARG A 142 -1.80 7.34 23.05
C ARG A 142 -1.23 6.67 21.80
N TYR A 143 -1.13 5.35 21.86
CA TYR A 143 -0.64 4.53 20.77
C TYR A 143 -1.55 4.63 19.54
N VAL A 144 -1.00 4.98 18.39
CA VAL A 144 -1.79 5.29 17.17
C VAL A 144 -2.63 4.10 16.68
N THR A 145 -2.11 2.87 16.85
CA THR A 145 -2.83 1.65 16.45
C THR A 145 -4.12 1.50 17.26
N ASP A 146 -4.10 1.83 18.55
CA ASP A 146 -5.30 1.78 19.40
C ASP A 146 -6.29 2.88 19.01
N LEU A 147 -5.81 4.10 18.76
CA LEU A 147 -6.67 5.22 18.33
C LEU A 147 -7.41 4.86 17.03
N ILE A 148 -6.72 4.30 16.04
CA ILE A 148 -7.30 3.87 14.79
C ILE A 148 -8.34 2.77 15.02
N THR A 149 -8.01 1.79 15.88
CA THR A 149 -8.93 0.68 16.19
C THR A 149 -10.18 1.18 16.91
N GLU A 150 -10.04 2.06 17.89
CA GLU A 150 -11.15 2.60 18.69
C GLU A 150 -12.11 3.42 17.83
N HIS A 151 -11.58 4.31 16.98
CA HIS A 151 -12.42 5.07 16.07
C HIS A 151 -13.20 4.15 15.10
N ALA A 152 -12.55 3.09 14.60
CA ALA A 152 -13.21 2.12 13.74
C ALA A 152 -14.29 1.31 14.50
N LEU A 153 -14.06 0.97 15.78
CA LEU A 153 -15.07 0.34 16.65
C LEU A 153 -16.26 1.26 16.90
N ASP A 154 -16.01 2.54 17.19
CA ASP A 154 -17.06 3.54 17.40
C ASP A 154 -17.90 3.73 16.11
N ALA A 155 -17.26 3.73 14.94
CA ALA A 155 -17.97 3.77 13.67
C ALA A 155 -18.83 2.51 13.46
N LEU A 156 -18.27 1.34 13.75
CA LEU A 156 -18.97 0.06 13.63
C LEU A 156 -20.20 0.02 14.53
N ASP A 157 -20.10 0.48 15.78
CA ASP A 157 -21.22 0.54 16.72
C ASP A 157 -22.35 1.44 16.20
N ARG A 158 -22.00 2.64 15.74
CA ARG A 158 -22.99 3.57 15.17
C ARG A 158 -23.66 3.02 13.92
N TYR A 159 -22.90 2.40 13.04
CA TYR A 159 -23.43 1.94 11.74
C TYR A 159 -24.19 0.62 11.85
N ALA A 160 -23.87 -0.25 12.80
CA ALA A 160 -24.59 -1.49 13.03
C ALA A 160 -26.05 -1.28 13.46
N GLU A 161 -26.37 -0.10 14.03
CA GLU A 161 -27.73 0.30 14.40
C GLU A 161 -28.53 0.90 13.22
N SER A 162 -27.85 1.22 12.10
CA SER A 162 -28.47 1.79 10.90
C SER A 162 -29.03 0.71 9.96
N GLU A 163 -30.06 1.06 9.21
CA GLU A 163 -30.56 0.23 8.10
C GLU A 163 -29.69 0.34 6.85
N ALA A 164 -28.87 1.39 6.73
CA ALA A 164 -27.97 1.57 5.60
C ALA A 164 -26.78 0.59 5.68
N PRO A 165 -26.34 0.03 4.56
CA PRO A 165 -25.11 -0.73 4.52
C PRO A 165 -23.92 0.16 4.87
N PHE A 166 -22.87 -0.42 5.46
CA PHE A 166 -21.69 0.35 5.87
C PHE A 166 -20.41 -0.13 5.20
N TYR A 167 -19.49 0.77 5.07
CA TYR A 167 -18.10 0.53 4.71
C TYR A 167 -17.16 1.22 5.70
N ILE A 168 -16.24 0.47 6.28
CA ILE A 168 -15.23 1.01 7.21
C ILE A 168 -13.84 0.65 6.68
N SER A 169 -13.07 1.67 6.34
CA SER A 169 -11.69 1.54 5.87
C SER A 169 -10.74 1.80 7.02
N VAL A 170 -10.11 0.75 7.53
CA VAL A 170 -9.18 0.83 8.68
C VAL A 170 -7.76 0.81 8.17
N HIS A 171 -7.10 1.96 8.17
CA HIS A 171 -5.79 2.16 7.58
C HIS A 171 -4.71 2.32 8.66
N TYR A 172 -4.24 1.22 9.21
CA TYR A 172 -3.16 1.24 10.19
C TYR A 172 -1.88 1.85 9.64
N THR A 173 -1.15 2.59 10.47
CA THR A 173 0.22 3.00 10.17
C THR A 173 1.16 1.80 10.25
N ALA A 174 0.89 0.88 11.17
CA ALA A 174 1.66 -0.36 11.34
C ALA A 174 1.70 -1.19 10.03
N PRO A 175 2.86 -1.78 9.70
CA PRO A 175 4.13 -1.77 10.43
C PRO A 175 5.17 -0.76 9.91
N HIS A 176 4.76 0.44 9.49
CA HIS A 176 5.69 1.50 9.06
C HIS A 176 6.69 1.87 10.17
N ASP A 177 7.90 2.34 9.83
CA ASP A 177 8.80 2.93 10.82
C ASP A 177 8.14 4.14 11.53
N PRO A 178 8.59 4.47 12.77
CA PRO A 178 9.77 4.00 13.51
C PRO A 178 9.59 2.66 14.23
N TRP A 179 10.69 1.89 14.31
CA TRP A 179 10.72 0.57 14.97
C TRP A 179 11.50 0.60 16.30
N ASP A 180 11.67 1.76 16.88
CA ASP A 180 12.33 1.93 18.16
C ASP A 180 11.44 1.40 19.31
N ALA A 181 12.07 0.83 20.34
CA ALA A 181 11.34 0.16 21.41
C ALA A 181 10.41 1.09 22.21
N ASP A 182 10.72 2.38 22.27
CA ASP A 182 9.90 3.39 22.95
C ASP A 182 8.62 3.77 22.15
N GLN A 183 8.53 3.29 20.89
CA GLN A 183 7.38 3.53 20.02
C GLN A 183 6.34 2.41 20.07
N HIS A 184 6.59 1.31 20.78
CA HIS A 184 5.70 0.16 20.81
C HIS A 184 5.41 -0.32 22.24
N PRO A 185 4.18 -0.83 22.52
CA PRO A 185 3.83 -1.34 23.82
C PRO A 185 4.74 -2.51 24.25
N PRO A 186 5.20 -2.52 25.51
CA PRO A 186 6.15 -3.52 26.00
C PRO A 186 5.67 -4.98 25.86
N GLU A 187 4.38 -5.22 25.95
CA GLU A 187 3.79 -6.56 25.80
C GLU A 187 4.03 -7.15 24.42
N PHE A 188 3.96 -6.36 23.36
CA PHE A 188 4.25 -6.85 22.02
C PHE A 188 5.75 -6.99 21.75
N LEU A 189 6.58 -6.10 22.29
CA LEU A 189 8.04 -6.24 22.22
C LEU A 189 8.53 -7.50 22.93
N LYS A 190 7.89 -7.88 24.03
CA LYS A 190 8.25 -9.08 24.82
C LYS A 190 8.03 -10.38 24.04
N LEU A 191 7.06 -10.42 23.13
CA LEU A 191 6.84 -11.60 22.27
C LEU A 191 8.09 -11.99 21.46
N TYR A 192 8.96 -11.03 21.18
CA TYR A 192 10.12 -11.18 20.31
C TYR A 192 11.46 -11.01 21.02
N GLU A 193 11.47 -11.05 22.37
CA GLU A 193 12.70 -10.86 23.17
C GLU A 193 13.79 -11.88 22.84
N ASN A 194 13.38 -13.12 22.57
CA ASN A 194 14.28 -14.23 22.25
C ASN A 194 14.09 -14.74 20.80
N CYS A 195 13.53 -13.93 19.91
CA CYS A 195 13.31 -14.32 18.53
C CYS A 195 14.61 -14.19 17.72
N GLU A 196 14.95 -15.22 16.94
CA GLU A 196 16.12 -15.22 16.05
C GLU A 196 15.82 -14.59 14.67
N PHE A 197 14.54 -14.33 14.36
CA PHE A 197 14.07 -13.71 13.11
C PHE A 197 14.53 -14.47 11.85
N THR A 198 14.36 -15.78 11.86
CA THR A 198 14.84 -16.67 10.77
C THR A 198 14.11 -16.49 9.46
N ALA A 199 12.90 -15.87 9.48
CA ALA A 199 12.12 -15.57 8.27
C ALA A 199 12.65 -14.36 7.47
N THR A 200 13.66 -13.65 7.99
CA THR A 200 14.30 -12.52 7.30
C THR A 200 15.81 -12.74 7.23
N PRO A 201 16.49 -12.36 6.15
CA PRO A 201 17.92 -12.56 6.01
C PRO A 201 18.75 -11.55 6.82
N ASP A 202 20.01 -11.90 7.10
CA ASP A 202 21.02 -10.97 7.62
C ASP A 202 22.07 -10.76 6.53
N GLU A 203 21.75 -9.91 5.56
CA GLU A 203 22.58 -9.61 4.41
C GLU A 203 23.35 -8.30 4.58
N PRO A 204 24.54 -8.17 3.95
CA PRO A 204 25.25 -6.90 3.89
C PRO A 204 24.36 -5.79 3.29
N LEU A 205 24.47 -4.58 3.82
CA LEU A 205 23.64 -3.46 3.35
C LEU A 205 23.86 -3.17 1.86
N HIS A 206 22.76 -3.00 1.13
CA HIS A 206 22.79 -2.74 -0.31
C HIS A 206 23.59 -1.47 -0.64
N PRO A 207 24.50 -1.51 -1.64
CA PRO A 207 25.37 -0.36 -1.96
C PRO A 207 24.59 0.88 -2.43
N ASP A 208 23.47 0.69 -3.10
CA ASP A 208 22.61 1.76 -3.65
C ASP A 208 21.44 2.12 -2.74
N ARG A 209 21.45 1.67 -1.47
CA ARG A 209 20.41 2.07 -0.52
C ARG A 209 20.40 3.57 -0.32
N ILE A 210 19.23 4.15 -0.09
CA ILE A 210 19.14 5.57 0.24
C ILE A 210 19.70 5.83 1.66
N PRO A 211 20.43 6.94 1.88
CA PRO A 211 21.07 7.21 3.17
C PRO A 211 20.09 7.38 4.35
N THR A 212 18.84 7.75 4.06
CA THR A 212 17.80 8.01 5.07
C THR A 212 17.01 6.78 5.46
N ALA A 213 17.14 5.66 4.72
CA ALA A 213 16.51 4.42 5.11
C ALA A 213 17.16 3.85 6.38
N PRO A 214 16.37 3.31 7.32
CA PRO A 214 16.92 2.52 8.41
C PRO A 214 17.73 1.35 7.83
N GLY A 215 18.54 0.71 8.62
CA GLY A 215 19.28 -0.46 8.16
C GLY A 215 20.25 -0.96 9.21
N GLY A 216 20.40 -2.27 9.27
CA GLY A 216 21.29 -2.91 10.21
C GLY A 216 21.57 -4.35 9.86
N THR A 217 22.65 -4.87 10.42
CA THR A 217 23.04 -6.28 10.42
C THR A 217 23.24 -6.72 11.87
N GLY A 218 23.28 -8.03 12.14
CA GLY A 218 23.50 -8.57 13.46
C GLY A 218 22.51 -8.05 14.51
N GLU A 219 22.99 -7.50 15.60
CA GLU A 219 22.15 -7.03 16.71
C GLU A 219 21.26 -5.83 16.34
N GLU A 220 21.75 -4.93 15.49
CA GLU A 220 20.93 -3.81 15.01
C GLU A 220 19.76 -4.30 14.12
N ARG A 221 19.99 -5.31 13.29
CA ARG A 221 18.93 -6.01 12.55
C ARG A 221 17.87 -6.56 13.52
N LYS A 222 18.29 -7.30 14.57
CA LYS A 222 17.37 -7.86 15.56
C LYS A 222 16.57 -6.77 16.28
N ARG A 223 17.20 -5.65 16.62
CA ARG A 223 16.55 -4.50 17.23
C ARG A 223 15.43 -3.95 16.37
N LEU A 224 15.70 -3.71 15.08
CA LEU A 224 14.74 -3.19 14.12
C LEU A 224 13.59 -4.17 13.86
N LEU A 225 13.91 -5.45 13.67
CA LEU A 225 12.91 -6.50 13.45
C LEU A 225 11.99 -6.69 14.66
N ARG A 226 12.52 -6.58 15.87
CA ARG A 226 11.71 -6.66 17.09
C ARG A 226 10.63 -5.58 17.11
N GLY A 227 10.96 -4.34 16.78
CA GLY A 227 9.97 -3.26 16.69
C GLY A 227 8.97 -3.46 15.54
N TYR A 228 9.46 -3.88 14.37
CA TYR A 228 8.59 -4.18 13.23
C TYR A 228 7.59 -5.30 13.54
N TYR A 229 8.04 -6.42 14.14
CA TYR A 229 7.18 -7.54 14.51
C TYR A 229 6.19 -7.16 15.61
N ALA A 230 6.62 -6.34 16.57
CA ALA A 230 5.74 -5.82 17.62
C ALA A 230 4.63 -4.95 17.04
N ALA A 231 4.94 -4.09 16.05
CA ALA A 231 3.94 -3.28 15.36
C ALA A 231 2.91 -4.15 14.62
N VAL A 232 3.35 -5.24 13.96
CA VAL A 232 2.44 -6.19 13.29
C VAL A 232 1.53 -6.88 14.29
N SER A 233 2.06 -7.38 15.41
CA SER A 233 1.24 -8.07 16.42
C SER A 233 0.27 -7.13 17.14
N ALA A 234 0.65 -5.86 17.34
CA ALA A 234 -0.26 -4.85 17.89
C ALA A 234 -1.41 -4.54 16.91
N MET A 235 -1.12 -4.47 15.62
CA MET A 235 -2.13 -4.33 14.58
C MET A 235 -3.06 -5.54 14.52
N ASP A 236 -2.51 -6.76 14.56
CA ASP A 236 -3.29 -8.00 14.61
C ASP A 236 -4.25 -8.03 15.80
N ALA A 237 -3.81 -7.57 16.96
CA ALA A 237 -4.67 -7.46 18.14
C ALA A 237 -5.83 -6.45 17.90
N GLY A 238 -5.56 -5.34 17.23
CA GLY A 238 -6.58 -4.37 16.79
C GLY A 238 -7.60 -5.01 15.83
N VAL A 239 -7.11 -5.75 14.82
CA VAL A 239 -7.97 -6.52 13.90
C VAL A 239 -8.84 -7.51 14.67
N GLY A 240 -8.27 -8.20 15.66
CA GLY A 240 -9.01 -9.13 16.52
C GLY A 240 -10.17 -8.47 17.25
N ARG A 241 -9.98 -7.25 17.78
CA ARG A 241 -11.04 -6.45 18.44
C ARG A 241 -12.18 -6.11 17.48
N LEU A 242 -11.84 -5.73 16.24
CA LEU A 242 -12.85 -5.41 15.21
C LEU A 242 -13.66 -6.63 14.80
N LEU A 243 -13.01 -7.77 14.57
CA LEU A 243 -13.67 -9.03 14.20
C LEU A 243 -14.58 -9.54 15.33
N GLU A 244 -14.14 -9.44 16.58
CA GLU A 244 -14.95 -9.81 17.75
C GLU A 244 -16.16 -8.88 17.87
N ARG A 245 -15.99 -7.57 17.65
CA ARG A 245 -17.10 -6.63 17.71
C ARG A 245 -18.14 -6.89 16.60
N LEU A 246 -17.72 -7.20 15.38
CA LEU A 246 -18.62 -7.65 14.31
C LEU A 246 -19.45 -8.86 14.73
N ARG A 247 -18.81 -9.83 15.40
CA ARG A 247 -19.46 -11.04 15.90
C ARG A 247 -20.50 -10.71 16.99
N GLU A 248 -20.15 -9.86 17.97
CA GLU A 248 -21.05 -9.42 19.05
C GLU A 248 -22.29 -8.69 18.51
N LEU A 249 -22.11 -7.90 17.45
CA LEU A 249 -23.18 -7.15 16.78
C LEU A 249 -24.02 -8.04 15.83
N GLY A 250 -23.67 -9.33 15.67
CA GLY A 250 -24.34 -10.24 14.75
C GLY A 250 -24.18 -9.89 13.28
N LYS A 251 -23.10 -9.16 12.92
CA LYS A 251 -22.86 -8.69 11.55
C LYS A 251 -21.82 -9.53 10.79
N SER A 252 -21.20 -10.52 11.40
CA SER A 252 -20.13 -11.32 10.77
C SER A 252 -20.57 -12.03 9.50
N GLU A 253 -21.82 -12.53 9.45
CA GLU A 253 -22.33 -13.27 8.30
C GLU A 253 -22.66 -12.39 7.09
N ASP A 254 -22.89 -11.09 7.32
CA ASP A 254 -23.28 -10.10 6.31
C ASP A 254 -22.15 -9.13 5.96
N THR A 255 -20.93 -9.35 6.44
CA THR A 255 -19.81 -8.44 6.23
C THR A 255 -18.70 -9.09 5.44
N LEU A 256 -18.36 -8.50 4.29
CA LEU A 256 -17.12 -8.79 3.58
C LEU A 256 -15.95 -8.13 4.33
N VAL A 257 -15.02 -8.92 4.83
CA VAL A 257 -13.78 -8.47 5.47
C VAL A 257 -12.61 -8.71 4.52
N ILE A 258 -11.87 -7.65 4.20
CA ILE A 258 -10.64 -7.73 3.40
C ILE A 258 -9.47 -7.22 4.22
N PHE A 259 -8.40 -7.99 4.30
CA PHE A 259 -7.11 -7.56 4.83
C PHE A 259 -6.08 -7.54 3.71
N THR A 260 -5.41 -6.39 3.53
CA THR A 260 -4.32 -6.24 2.56
C THR A 260 -3.34 -5.15 3.01
N SER A 261 -2.28 -4.92 2.24
CA SER A 261 -1.32 -3.84 2.45
C SER A 261 -1.22 -2.94 1.22
N ASP A 262 -0.80 -1.68 1.41
CA ASP A 262 -0.58 -0.75 0.29
C ASP A 262 0.69 -1.10 -0.51
N ASN A 263 1.74 -1.59 0.14
CA ASN A 263 2.96 -2.06 -0.51
C ASN A 263 3.68 -3.09 0.36
N GLY A 264 4.62 -3.80 -0.24
CA GLY A 264 5.54 -4.67 0.48
C GLY A 264 6.67 -3.89 1.16
N MET A 265 7.59 -4.63 1.79
CA MET A 265 8.72 -4.07 2.55
C MET A 265 9.89 -5.02 2.53
N ASN A 266 11.06 -4.53 2.12
CA ASN A 266 12.31 -5.25 2.34
C ASN A 266 12.74 -5.05 3.80
N MET A 267 12.92 -6.14 4.52
CA MET A 267 13.36 -6.16 5.92
C MET A 267 14.72 -6.86 6.05
N GLY A 268 15.70 -6.35 5.31
CA GLY A 268 17.03 -6.94 5.18
C GLY A 268 17.23 -7.77 3.90
N HIS A 269 16.17 -8.11 3.17
CA HIS A 269 16.26 -8.78 1.86
C HIS A 269 17.04 -7.90 0.89
N HIS A 270 18.00 -8.50 0.18
CA HIS A 270 18.97 -7.80 -0.67
C HIS A 270 19.78 -6.71 0.06
N GLY A 271 19.88 -6.79 1.39
CA GLY A 271 20.49 -5.73 2.20
C GLY A 271 19.72 -4.41 2.23
N ILE A 272 18.43 -4.43 1.82
CA ILE A 272 17.55 -3.26 1.76
C ILE A 272 16.64 -3.23 2.98
N TRP A 273 16.45 -2.05 3.55
CA TRP A 273 15.49 -1.77 4.61
C TRP A 273 14.56 -0.66 4.14
N GLY A 274 13.47 -1.06 3.51
CA GLY A 274 12.58 -0.09 2.88
C GLY A 274 11.74 -0.68 1.75
N LYS A 275 10.99 0.18 1.14
CA LYS A 275 10.06 -0.08 0.04
C LYS A 275 10.80 0.01 -1.31
N GLY A 276 10.06 0.20 -2.42
CA GLY A 276 10.65 0.43 -3.72
C GLY A 276 11.63 1.61 -3.79
N ASN A 277 11.41 2.63 -2.95
CA ASN A 277 12.33 3.75 -2.78
C ASN A 277 13.46 3.51 -1.77
N GLY A 278 13.61 2.30 -1.27
CA GLY A 278 14.74 1.94 -0.38
C GLY A 278 16.11 1.99 -1.07
N THR A 279 16.12 1.95 -2.40
CA THR A 279 17.31 2.10 -3.25
C THR A 279 17.10 3.14 -4.34
N PHE A 280 18.20 3.57 -4.96
CA PHE A 280 18.16 4.28 -6.23
C PHE A 280 19.28 3.74 -7.13
N PRO A 281 18.98 3.18 -8.32
CA PRO A 281 17.63 3.05 -8.94
C PRO A 281 16.61 2.30 -8.08
N PHE A 282 15.31 2.56 -8.32
CA PHE A 282 14.22 1.96 -7.55
C PHE A 282 14.20 0.45 -7.71
N ASN A 283 13.91 -0.27 -6.62
CA ASN A 283 13.72 -1.71 -6.65
C ASN A 283 12.22 -2.07 -6.80
N LEU A 284 11.97 -3.18 -7.50
CA LEU A 284 10.67 -3.79 -7.66
C LEU A 284 10.74 -5.29 -7.34
N TYR A 285 11.53 -5.67 -6.34
CA TYR A 285 11.60 -7.04 -5.85
C TYR A 285 10.25 -7.51 -5.31
N ASP A 286 9.99 -8.81 -5.35
CA ASP A 286 8.74 -9.38 -4.83
C ASP A 286 8.47 -8.96 -3.38
N THR A 287 9.49 -8.82 -2.56
CA THR A 287 9.40 -8.31 -1.18
C THR A 287 8.87 -6.87 -1.10
N ALA A 288 9.03 -6.05 -2.14
CA ALA A 288 8.50 -4.69 -2.20
C ALA A 288 7.14 -4.59 -2.92
N VAL A 289 6.85 -5.49 -3.90
CA VAL A 289 5.65 -5.41 -4.74
C VAL A 289 4.56 -6.41 -4.37
N LYS A 290 4.89 -7.54 -3.75
CA LYS A 290 3.95 -8.57 -3.32
C LYS A 290 3.39 -8.23 -1.94
N VAL A 291 2.07 -8.26 -1.81
CA VAL A 291 1.36 -7.89 -0.58
C VAL A 291 0.45 -9.01 -0.10
N PRO A 292 0.15 -9.11 1.20
CA PRO A 292 -0.86 -10.04 1.68
C PRO A 292 -2.24 -9.65 1.15
N PHE A 293 -3.09 -10.63 0.87
CA PHE A 293 -4.50 -10.43 0.61
C PHE A 293 -5.30 -11.60 1.18
N ILE A 294 -6.21 -11.27 2.10
CA ILE A 294 -7.14 -12.22 2.73
C ILE A 294 -8.54 -11.64 2.57
N ALA A 295 -9.50 -12.43 2.13
CA ALA A 295 -10.90 -12.04 2.05
C ALA A 295 -11.79 -13.10 2.71
N CYS A 296 -12.71 -12.64 3.55
CA CYS A 296 -13.69 -13.49 4.21
C CYS A 296 -15.09 -12.89 4.03
N TYR A 297 -16.01 -13.68 3.48
CA TYR A 297 -17.41 -13.33 3.36
C TYR A 297 -18.23 -14.62 3.47
N PRO A 298 -18.75 -14.93 4.65
CA PRO A 298 -19.47 -16.17 4.90
C PRO A 298 -20.61 -16.42 3.89
N GLY A 299 -20.72 -17.64 3.40
CA GLY A 299 -21.72 -18.01 2.40
C GLY A 299 -21.41 -17.59 0.96
N VAL A 300 -20.42 -16.72 0.73
CA VAL A 300 -20.02 -16.23 -0.61
C VAL A 300 -18.59 -16.67 -0.94
N ILE A 301 -17.64 -16.47 -0.03
CA ILE A 301 -16.24 -16.87 -0.19
C ILE A 301 -16.01 -18.21 0.53
N PRO A 302 -15.53 -19.26 -0.16
CA PRO A 302 -15.23 -20.54 0.49
C PRO A 302 -14.13 -20.39 1.56
N SER A 303 -14.38 -20.93 2.76
CA SER A 303 -13.43 -20.90 3.88
C SER A 303 -12.24 -21.85 3.67
N GLY A 304 -11.10 -21.50 4.27
CA GLY A 304 -9.88 -22.30 4.30
C GLY A 304 -9.21 -22.48 2.93
N ARG A 305 -9.47 -21.58 1.98
CA ARG A 305 -8.92 -21.65 0.63
C ARG A 305 -7.65 -20.83 0.50
N VAL A 306 -6.70 -21.41 -0.24
CA VAL A 306 -5.51 -20.70 -0.70
C VAL A 306 -5.52 -20.72 -2.22
N THR A 307 -5.46 -19.55 -2.84
CA THR A 307 -5.42 -19.45 -4.31
C THR A 307 -4.04 -18.98 -4.79
N GLN A 308 -3.64 -19.53 -5.93
CA GLN A 308 -2.45 -19.13 -6.67
C GLN A 308 -2.74 -18.04 -7.72
N SER A 309 -3.96 -17.56 -7.77
CA SER A 309 -4.36 -16.50 -8.71
C SER A 309 -3.51 -15.25 -8.52
N MET A 310 -3.10 -14.66 -9.64
CA MET A 310 -2.29 -13.44 -9.67
C MET A 310 -3.22 -12.24 -9.87
N CYS A 311 -3.27 -11.33 -8.90
CA CYS A 311 -4.12 -10.15 -8.91
C CYS A 311 -3.34 -8.92 -8.44
N SER A 312 -3.84 -7.73 -8.76
CA SER A 312 -3.21 -6.47 -8.38
C SER A 312 -4.22 -5.49 -7.78
N HIS A 313 -3.72 -4.44 -7.14
CA HIS A 313 -4.51 -3.35 -6.59
C HIS A 313 -5.48 -2.72 -7.60
N TYR A 314 -5.08 -2.58 -8.87
CA TYR A 314 -5.93 -2.00 -9.91
C TYR A 314 -7.11 -2.91 -10.31
N ASP A 315 -7.18 -4.14 -9.79
CA ASP A 315 -8.30 -5.08 -9.99
C ASP A 315 -9.43 -4.91 -8.94
N ILE A 316 -9.15 -4.18 -7.83
CA ILE A 316 -10.05 -4.12 -6.67
C ILE A 316 -11.38 -3.46 -7.02
N ILE A 317 -11.38 -2.31 -7.71
CA ILE A 317 -12.62 -1.57 -8.00
C ILE A 317 -13.58 -2.39 -8.87
N GLN A 318 -13.08 -3.09 -9.91
CA GLN A 318 -13.89 -3.97 -10.74
C GLN A 318 -14.44 -5.16 -9.94
N THR A 319 -13.60 -5.70 -9.03
CA THR A 319 -13.99 -6.83 -8.19
C THR A 319 -15.06 -6.46 -7.20
N LEU A 320 -14.92 -5.33 -6.50
CA LEU A 320 -15.93 -4.88 -5.56
C LEU A 320 -17.25 -4.54 -6.25
N LYS A 321 -17.18 -3.87 -7.42
CA LYS A 321 -18.37 -3.58 -8.22
C LYS A 321 -19.14 -4.84 -8.59
N GLU A 322 -18.45 -5.88 -9.06
CA GLU A 322 -19.07 -7.15 -9.44
C GLU A 322 -19.54 -7.95 -8.22
N LEU A 323 -18.70 -8.07 -7.18
CA LEU A 323 -18.99 -8.91 -6.01
C LEU A 323 -20.17 -8.38 -5.18
N LEU A 324 -20.29 -7.05 -5.08
CA LEU A 324 -21.31 -6.35 -4.32
C LEU A 324 -22.47 -5.86 -5.20
N GLU A 325 -22.46 -6.17 -6.50
CA GLU A 325 -23.49 -5.78 -7.48
C GLU A 325 -23.79 -4.27 -7.47
N LEU A 326 -22.74 -3.44 -7.36
CA LEU A 326 -22.91 -1.99 -7.27
C LEU A 326 -23.38 -1.39 -8.61
N ASP A 327 -24.36 -0.52 -8.54
CA ASP A 327 -24.79 0.31 -9.66
C ASP A 327 -23.72 1.35 -10.04
N GLY A 328 -23.86 1.96 -11.20
CA GLY A 328 -22.92 2.96 -11.75
C GLY A 328 -21.97 2.38 -12.79
N GLU A 329 -21.34 3.28 -13.55
CA GLU A 329 -20.36 2.91 -14.58
C GLU A 329 -18.94 3.14 -14.07
N LEU A 330 -18.05 2.21 -14.40
CA LEU A 330 -16.61 2.40 -14.18
C LEU A 330 -16.04 3.32 -15.27
N PRO A 331 -15.05 4.14 -14.90
CA PRO A 331 -14.33 4.93 -15.91
C PRO A 331 -13.73 4.04 -17.00
N GLU A 332 -13.76 4.54 -18.24
CA GLU A 332 -13.10 3.85 -19.35
C GLU A 332 -11.57 3.78 -19.16
N GLY A 333 -10.95 2.79 -19.78
CA GLY A 333 -9.49 2.66 -19.82
C GLY A 333 -8.84 2.18 -18.52
N LEU A 334 -9.60 1.63 -17.58
CA LEU A 334 -9.02 0.96 -16.42
C LEU A 334 -8.33 -0.34 -16.84
N PRO A 335 -7.10 -0.61 -16.33
CA PRO A 335 -6.32 -1.78 -16.74
C PRO A 335 -6.76 -3.08 -16.07
N GLY A 336 -7.45 -2.97 -14.91
CA GLY A 336 -7.79 -4.10 -14.05
C GLY A 336 -8.88 -4.99 -14.61
N LYS A 337 -9.00 -6.16 -13.99
CA LYS A 337 -10.04 -7.15 -14.24
C LYS A 337 -10.61 -7.61 -12.90
N SER A 338 -11.89 -7.93 -12.89
CA SER A 338 -12.50 -8.50 -11.69
C SER A 338 -11.96 -9.90 -11.40
N PHE A 339 -11.64 -10.13 -10.13
CA PHE A 339 -11.34 -11.46 -9.60
C PHE A 339 -12.48 -11.99 -8.68
N ALA A 340 -13.69 -11.42 -8.78
CA ALA A 340 -14.85 -11.90 -8.05
C ALA A 340 -15.14 -13.39 -8.29
N PRO A 341 -15.00 -13.97 -9.51
CA PRO A 341 -15.14 -15.41 -9.73
C PRO A 341 -14.11 -16.24 -8.95
N VAL A 342 -12.89 -15.73 -8.76
CA VAL A 342 -11.86 -16.39 -7.92
C VAL A 342 -12.30 -16.38 -6.46
N LEU A 343 -12.78 -15.24 -5.95
CA LEU A 343 -13.29 -15.11 -4.58
C LEU A 343 -14.48 -16.07 -4.33
N LYS A 344 -15.35 -16.26 -5.31
CA LYS A 344 -16.46 -17.21 -5.22
C LYS A 344 -16.03 -18.68 -5.36
N GLY A 345 -14.74 -18.94 -5.64
CA GLY A 345 -14.20 -20.29 -5.84
C GLY A 345 -14.61 -20.94 -7.16
N GLU A 346 -15.09 -20.17 -8.13
CA GLU A 346 -15.59 -20.64 -9.42
C GLU A 346 -14.46 -20.93 -10.41
N THR A 347 -13.42 -20.10 -10.39
CA THR A 347 -12.23 -20.22 -11.28
C THR A 347 -10.96 -19.85 -10.54
N GLU A 348 -9.81 -20.33 -11.04
CA GLU A 348 -8.52 -19.70 -10.79
C GLU A 348 -8.13 -18.89 -12.02
N THR A 349 -7.44 -17.77 -11.83
CA THR A 349 -6.92 -17.02 -12.98
C THR A 349 -5.87 -17.86 -13.70
N ASP A 350 -5.90 -17.77 -15.04
CA ASP A 350 -4.99 -18.49 -15.92
C ASP A 350 -3.52 -18.21 -15.56
N ASN A 351 -2.67 -19.21 -15.74
CA ASN A 351 -1.20 -19.13 -15.56
C ASN A 351 -0.51 -18.09 -16.46
N HIS A 352 -1.24 -17.50 -17.40
CA HIS A 352 -0.75 -16.46 -18.32
C HIS A 352 -1.05 -15.02 -17.86
N VAL A 353 -1.61 -14.84 -16.65
CA VAL A 353 -1.81 -13.51 -16.10
C VAL A 353 -0.46 -12.86 -15.88
N VAL A 354 -0.35 -11.62 -16.31
CA VAL A 354 0.84 -10.78 -16.20
C VAL A 354 0.52 -9.66 -15.22
N ILE A 355 1.35 -9.50 -14.22
CA ILE A 355 1.30 -8.35 -13.31
C ILE A 355 2.25 -7.29 -13.84
N LEU A 356 1.76 -6.07 -13.88
CA LEU A 356 2.51 -4.89 -14.24
C LEU A 356 2.49 -3.89 -13.11
N ASP A 357 3.66 -3.30 -12.86
CA ASP A 357 3.89 -2.38 -11.76
C ASP A 357 4.83 -1.26 -12.23
N GLU A 358 4.74 -0.09 -11.63
CA GLU A 358 5.61 1.01 -11.96
C GLU A 358 5.98 1.87 -10.75
N TYR A 359 7.23 2.36 -10.76
CA TYR A 359 7.65 3.40 -9.85
C TYR A 359 8.55 4.41 -10.58
N GLY A 360 7.99 5.59 -10.85
CA GLY A 360 8.64 6.60 -11.66
C GLY A 360 9.02 6.07 -13.04
N SER A 361 10.32 6.10 -13.35
CA SER A 361 10.88 5.60 -14.60
C SER A 361 11.13 4.09 -14.64
N SER A 362 10.80 3.35 -13.59
CA SER A 362 10.96 1.89 -13.54
C SER A 362 9.63 1.22 -13.76
N ARG A 363 9.57 0.23 -14.65
CA ARG A 363 8.39 -0.58 -14.94
C ARG A 363 8.73 -2.06 -14.88
N MET A 364 7.85 -2.84 -14.31
CA MET A 364 7.98 -4.28 -14.17
C MET A 364 6.85 -4.99 -14.89
N ILE A 365 7.19 -6.15 -15.47
CA ILE A 365 6.25 -7.18 -15.91
C ILE A 365 6.67 -8.51 -15.31
N ARG A 366 5.71 -9.23 -14.71
CA ARG A 366 5.96 -10.57 -14.21
C ARG A 366 4.81 -11.53 -14.53
N ASN A 367 5.15 -12.79 -14.66
CA ASN A 367 4.24 -13.92 -14.59
C ASN A 367 4.75 -14.89 -13.49
N ARG A 368 4.31 -16.13 -13.46
CA ARG A 368 4.77 -17.12 -12.46
C ARG A 368 6.24 -17.47 -12.59
N VAL A 369 6.76 -17.50 -13.81
CA VAL A 369 8.10 -18.01 -14.13
C VAL A 369 9.11 -16.88 -14.25
N TRP A 370 8.73 -15.77 -14.87
CA TRP A 370 9.64 -14.70 -15.23
C TRP A 370 9.23 -13.35 -14.66
N LYS A 371 10.25 -12.58 -14.31
CA LYS A 371 10.12 -11.16 -13.98
C LYS A 371 11.14 -10.34 -14.75
N TYR A 372 10.67 -9.28 -15.40
CA TYR A 372 11.50 -8.32 -16.11
C TYR A 372 11.24 -6.92 -15.60
N ILE A 373 12.32 -6.19 -15.27
CA ILE A 373 12.29 -4.80 -14.83
C ILE A 373 13.03 -3.97 -15.86
N HIS A 374 12.31 -3.00 -16.44
CA HIS A 374 12.85 -2.03 -17.37
C HIS A 374 12.92 -0.65 -16.76
N ARG A 375 14.09 -0.02 -16.84
CA ARG A 375 14.30 1.35 -16.34
C ARG A 375 14.59 2.31 -17.48
N TYR A 376 13.68 3.26 -17.67
CA TYR A 376 13.77 4.27 -18.70
C TYR A 376 14.77 5.37 -18.31
N PRO A 377 15.54 5.93 -19.28
CA PRO A 377 15.64 5.46 -20.68
C PRO A 377 16.79 4.45 -20.90
N TYR A 378 17.68 4.20 -19.94
CA TYR A 378 18.96 3.52 -20.20
C TYR A 378 19.27 2.34 -19.25
N GLY A 379 18.32 1.88 -18.47
CA GLY A 379 18.55 0.83 -17.48
C GLY A 379 19.18 1.36 -16.17
N PRO A 380 19.81 0.50 -15.36
CA PRO A 380 20.04 -0.93 -15.61
C PRO A 380 18.74 -1.74 -15.57
N ASP A 381 18.63 -2.70 -16.49
CA ASP A 381 17.49 -3.62 -16.56
C ASP A 381 17.79 -4.91 -15.79
N GLU A 382 16.73 -5.62 -15.41
CA GLU A 382 16.83 -6.87 -14.65
C GLU A 382 15.89 -7.92 -15.22
N LEU A 383 16.34 -9.18 -15.21
CA LEU A 383 15.55 -10.35 -15.59
C LEU A 383 15.77 -11.47 -14.59
N TYR A 384 14.70 -12.05 -14.06
CA TYR A 384 14.75 -13.13 -13.06
C TYR A 384 13.90 -14.32 -13.48
N HIS A 385 14.41 -15.54 -13.20
CA HIS A 385 13.67 -16.79 -13.35
C HIS A 385 13.13 -17.21 -11.97
N LEU A 386 11.89 -16.85 -11.68
CA LEU A 386 11.32 -16.91 -10.32
C LEU A 386 11.10 -18.33 -9.78
N GLU A 387 11.02 -19.37 -10.65
CA GLU A 387 10.92 -20.77 -10.20
C GLU A 387 12.29 -21.32 -9.75
N GLU A 388 13.38 -20.86 -10.36
CA GLU A 388 14.74 -21.28 -10.03
C GLU A 388 15.40 -20.34 -9.00
N ASP A 389 15.04 -19.05 -9.04
CA ASP A 389 15.55 -17.99 -8.18
C ASP A 389 14.39 -17.17 -7.59
N PRO A 390 13.61 -17.75 -6.66
CA PRO A 390 12.46 -17.05 -6.05
C PRO A 390 12.85 -15.86 -5.18
N GLU A 391 14.13 -15.76 -4.81
CA GLU A 391 14.69 -14.64 -4.04
C GLU A 391 15.30 -13.55 -4.91
N GLU A 392 15.24 -13.66 -6.25
CA GLU A 392 15.69 -12.64 -7.22
C GLU A 392 17.16 -12.20 -7.00
N LYS A 393 18.04 -13.16 -6.76
CA LYS A 393 19.47 -12.92 -6.47
C LYS A 393 20.35 -12.88 -7.71
N GLU A 394 19.92 -13.55 -8.80
CA GLU A 394 20.69 -13.67 -10.02
C GLU A 394 20.05 -12.91 -11.18
N ASN A 395 20.56 -11.73 -11.49
CA ASN A 395 20.10 -10.98 -12.66
C ASN A 395 20.60 -11.63 -13.95
N LEU A 396 19.67 -12.18 -14.73
CA LEU A 396 19.92 -12.86 -16.01
C LEU A 396 19.93 -11.92 -17.22
N TYR A 397 19.68 -10.60 -17.01
CA TYR A 397 19.69 -9.62 -18.08
C TYR A 397 21.08 -9.57 -18.78
N GLY A 398 21.05 -9.61 -20.11
CA GLY A 398 22.28 -9.62 -20.92
C GLY A 398 22.84 -11.00 -21.23
N ARG A 399 22.27 -12.09 -20.69
CA ARG A 399 22.60 -13.45 -21.10
C ARG A 399 21.89 -13.81 -22.40
N SER A 400 22.63 -14.21 -23.41
CA SER A 400 22.10 -14.46 -24.76
C SER A 400 21.05 -15.57 -24.82
N GLU A 401 21.12 -16.56 -23.95
CA GLU A 401 20.17 -17.66 -23.87
C GLU A 401 18.75 -17.21 -23.46
N TYR A 402 18.60 -16.05 -22.83
CA TYR A 402 17.30 -15.50 -22.39
C TYR A 402 16.81 -14.32 -23.22
N GLU A 403 17.46 -14.02 -24.35
CA GLU A 403 17.14 -12.87 -25.20
C GLU A 403 15.69 -12.91 -25.72
N ASP A 404 15.21 -14.06 -26.16
CA ASP A 404 13.85 -14.25 -26.67
C ASP A 404 12.79 -14.00 -25.56
N VAL A 405 13.05 -14.47 -24.34
CA VAL A 405 12.19 -14.25 -23.19
C VAL A 405 12.15 -12.76 -22.86
N ARG A 406 13.32 -12.13 -22.78
CA ARG A 406 13.46 -10.68 -22.51
C ARG A 406 12.69 -9.85 -23.53
N CYS A 407 12.89 -10.12 -24.84
CA CYS A 407 12.20 -9.40 -25.91
C CYS A 407 10.68 -9.58 -25.83
N THR A 408 10.21 -10.79 -25.54
CA THR A 408 8.78 -11.08 -25.38
C THR A 408 8.16 -10.30 -24.23
N LEU A 409 8.82 -10.26 -23.08
CA LEU A 409 8.34 -9.54 -21.90
C LEU A 409 8.37 -8.02 -22.13
N PHE A 410 9.45 -7.51 -22.73
CA PHE A 410 9.57 -6.11 -23.10
C PHE A 410 8.44 -5.67 -24.05
N ASP A 411 8.18 -6.43 -25.12
CA ASP A 411 7.12 -6.13 -26.07
C ASP A 411 5.74 -6.10 -25.40
N LYS A 412 5.43 -7.05 -24.53
CA LYS A 412 4.19 -7.06 -23.74
C LYS A 412 4.11 -5.85 -22.81
N LEU A 413 5.18 -5.52 -22.11
CA LEU A 413 5.29 -4.37 -21.22
C LEU A 413 4.99 -3.07 -21.98
N GLN A 414 5.66 -2.86 -23.13
CA GLN A 414 5.47 -1.65 -23.95
C GLN A 414 4.04 -1.54 -24.46
N LYS A 415 3.48 -2.61 -25.04
CA LYS A 415 2.11 -2.63 -25.57
C LYS A 415 1.07 -2.29 -24.50
N TRP A 416 1.29 -2.77 -23.28
CA TRP A 416 0.37 -2.53 -22.18
C TRP A 416 0.40 -1.06 -21.74
N TYR A 417 1.58 -0.47 -21.53
CA TYR A 417 1.69 0.92 -21.13
C TYR A 417 1.29 1.89 -22.26
N VAL A 418 1.56 1.57 -23.52
CA VAL A 418 1.02 2.36 -24.66
C VAL A 418 -0.50 2.40 -24.66
N ARG A 419 -1.15 1.34 -24.19
CA ARG A 419 -2.61 1.27 -24.11
C ARG A 419 -3.19 2.06 -22.93
N TYR A 420 -2.54 2.01 -21.78
CA TYR A 420 -3.14 2.46 -20.53
C TYR A 420 -2.52 3.72 -19.92
N ALA A 421 -1.26 4.04 -20.20
CA ALA A 421 -0.64 5.24 -19.68
C ALA A 421 -1.23 6.51 -20.32
N ASP A 422 -1.54 7.51 -19.49
CA ASP A 422 -1.87 8.85 -19.94
C ASP A 422 -0.56 9.62 -20.21
N PRO A 423 -0.31 10.06 -21.48
CA PRO A 423 0.90 10.79 -21.81
C PRO A 423 1.11 12.10 -21.03
N ALA A 424 0.05 12.66 -20.45
CA ALA A 424 0.12 13.89 -19.67
C ALA A 424 0.73 13.68 -18.27
N VAL A 425 0.72 12.44 -17.77
CA VAL A 425 1.22 12.08 -16.44
C VAL A 425 2.03 10.78 -16.48
N ASP A 426 2.62 10.43 -17.61
CA ASP A 426 3.43 9.21 -17.77
C ASP A 426 4.69 9.27 -16.88
N GLY A 427 4.80 8.33 -15.94
CA GLY A 427 5.89 8.25 -14.96
C GLY A 427 7.29 8.17 -15.58
N THR A 428 7.43 7.66 -16.82
CA THR A 428 8.72 7.63 -17.53
C THR A 428 9.23 9.00 -17.95
N ARG A 429 8.37 10.01 -17.93
CA ARG A 429 8.69 11.40 -18.26
C ARG A 429 8.83 12.28 -17.04
N GLU A 430 8.53 11.75 -15.87
CA GLU A 430 8.53 12.46 -14.60
C GLU A 430 9.85 12.23 -13.84
N ALA A 431 10.40 13.28 -13.26
CA ALA A 431 11.67 13.24 -12.51
C ALA A 431 11.45 12.73 -11.09
N VAL A 432 10.87 11.54 -10.95
CA VAL A 432 10.62 10.90 -9.65
C VAL A 432 11.94 10.56 -8.97
N THR A 433 12.08 10.92 -7.70
CA THR A 433 13.33 10.84 -6.95
C THR A 433 13.32 9.85 -5.80
N GLY A 434 12.13 9.35 -5.40
CA GLY A 434 11.94 8.58 -4.16
C GLY A 434 11.99 9.44 -2.89
N MET A 435 12.15 10.77 -3.04
CA MET A 435 12.22 11.73 -1.93
C MET A 435 10.91 12.49 -1.69
N GLY A 436 9.86 12.09 -2.41
CA GLY A 436 8.50 12.56 -2.25
C GLY A 436 8.00 13.52 -3.31
N GLN A 437 6.69 13.44 -3.55
CA GLN A 437 5.93 14.27 -4.47
C GLN A 437 5.35 15.48 -3.72
N LEU A 438 5.53 16.67 -4.31
CA LEU A 438 5.16 17.96 -3.71
C LEU A 438 3.83 18.51 -4.25
N ARG A 439 3.41 18.06 -5.45
CA ARG A 439 2.17 18.49 -6.12
C ARG A 439 1.83 17.59 -7.30
N ARG A 440 0.66 17.79 -7.89
CA ARG A 440 0.24 17.06 -9.09
C ARG A 440 1.20 17.37 -10.27
N PRO A 441 1.57 16.36 -11.09
CA PRO A 441 2.48 16.50 -12.23
C PRO A 441 1.81 17.10 -13.48
N GLY A 442 2.57 17.19 -14.55
CA GLY A 442 2.09 17.65 -15.84
C GLY A 442 1.56 19.08 -15.81
N ILE A 443 0.45 19.34 -16.48
CA ILE A 443 -0.18 20.67 -16.58
C ILE A 443 -0.61 21.22 -15.21
N TYR A 444 -0.89 20.35 -14.24
CA TYR A 444 -1.30 20.75 -12.89
C TYR A 444 -0.16 21.32 -12.06
N SER A 445 1.09 21.11 -12.46
CA SER A 445 2.26 21.64 -11.75
C SER A 445 2.40 23.16 -11.85
N GLY A 446 1.82 23.75 -12.90
CA GLY A 446 2.01 25.17 -13.24
C GLY A 446 3.48 25.51 -13.46
N GLY A 447 4.29 24.57 -13.97
CA GLY A 447 5.73 24.72 -14.19
C GLY A 447 6.58 24.72 -12.93
N ARG A 448 5.99 24.42 -11.76
CA ARG A 448 6.71 24.34 -10.47
C ARG A 448 7.29 22.94 -10.27
N GLN A 449 8.30 22.82 -9.42
CA GLN A 449 8.92 21.56 -9.05
C GLN A 449 7.88 20.58 -8.47
N VAL A 450 7.80 19.37 -9.04
CA VAL A 450 6.84 18.34 -8.65
C VAL A 450 7.43 17.38 -7.61
N TYR A 451 8.69 17.02 -7.75
CA TYR A 451 9.36 16.05 -6.86
C TYR A 451 10.43 16.72 -6.03
N ALA A 452 10.60 16.29 -4.80
CA ALA A 452 11.68 16.78 -3.94
C ALA A 452 13.04 16.39 -4.53
N ARG A 453 14.02 17.28 -4.43
CA ARG A 453 15.39 17.00 -4.91
C ARG A 453 16.11 16.08 -3.94
N THR A 454 16.90 15.16 -4.48
CA THR A 454 17.81 14.36 -3.66
C THR A 454 19.13 15.13 -3.48
N THR A 455 19.64 15.13 -2.26
CA THR A 455 20.98 15.67 -1.98
C THR A 455 22.10 14.71 -2.38
N LYS A 456 21.77 13.44 -2.71
CA LYS A 456 22.75 12.37 -3.02
C LYS A 456 23.55 12.64 -4.31
N TYR A 457 23.00 13.42 -5.24
CA TYR A 457 23.62 13.69 -6.55
C TYR A 457 23.98 15.17 -6.78
N GLN A 458 23.87 15.99 -5.76
CA GLN A 458 24.43 17.34 -5.77
C GLN A 458 25.89 17.26 -5.29
N LYS A 459 26.79 16.84 -6.16
CA LYS A 459 28.22 17.08 -6.05
C LYS A 459 28.66 17.98 -7.19
#